data_75e24ae3c26522f1b6919832ef3af14d
#
_entry.id   75e24ae3c26522f1b6919832ef3af14d
#
_cell.length_a   1.000
_cell.length_b   1.000
_cell.length_c   1.000
_cell.angle_alpha   90.00
_cell.angle_beta   90.00
_cell.angle_gamma   90.00
#
_symmetry.space_group_name_H-M   'P 1'
#
loop_
_entity.id
_entity.type
_entity.pdbx_description
1 polymer ?
#
loop_
_entity_poly.entity_id
_entity_poly.type
_entity_poly.pdbx_seq_one_letter_code
_entity_poly.pdbx_strand_id
1 'polypeptide(L)'
;MNRVLRKRLGRELKTNFARYLALVLLIVMGMYIIVSVVASADTIIDGTAEHGKQNKVEDGQFGVFIPLTDEQEKEITDRGITLEQHFSIDVTAKDGSKLRVFRKRNDIDLIELDSGRLAEKKGEAVVEKRYSEEHSLSVGDKLTAGGVEFEIVGIGTTPDYDTPFENFSDTAVSSKGFGLLFVSDDQYDYFKNDSDQKAEDLCYAYRLNG
;
A
#
# COMPACT_ATOMS: atom_id res chain seq x y z
N MET A 1 4.25 8.38 -64.46
CA MET A 1 3.50 7.22 -63.93
C MET A 1 2.24 7.01 -64.81
N ASN A 2 2.15 5.88 -65.52
CA ASN A 2 1.21 5.63 -66.63
C ASN A 2 -0.26 5.68 -66.16
N ARG A 3 -1.09 6.47 -66.88
CA ARG A 3 -2.54 6.64 -66.67
C ARG A 3 -3.32 5.31 -66.63
N VAL A 4 -2.79 4.29 -67.27
CA VAL A 4 -3.33 2.92 -67.31
C VAL A 4 -3.13 2.18 -65.96
N LEU A 5 -1.96 2.34 -65.33
CA LEU A 5 -1.63 1.76 -64.03
C LEU A 5 -2.54 2.31 -62.88
N ARG A 6 -2.82 3.62 -62.91
CA ARG A 6 -3.72 4.25 -61.94
C ARG A 6 -5.18 3.73 -62.06
N LYS A 7 -5.66 3.51 -63.27
CA LYS A 7 -7.02 2.97 -63.49
C LYS A 7 -7.10 1.48 -63.06
N ARG A 8 -6.00 0.73 -63.22
CA ARG A 8 -5.94 -0.69 -62.83
C ARG A 8 -5.89 -0.82 -61.30
N LEU A 9 -5.04 -0.04 -60.64
CA LEU A 9 -4.96 0.04 -59.15
C LEU A 9 -6.32 0.41 -58.55
N GLY A 10 -7.03 1.41 -59.07
CA GLY A 10 -8.31 1.81 -58.54
C GLY A 10 -9.42 0.75 -58.70
N ARG A 11 -9.37 -0.06 -59.79
CA ARG A 11 -10.31 -1.19 -59.97
C ARG A 11 -10.00 -2.34 -58.99
N GLU A 12 -8.74 -2.67 -58.83
CA GLU A 12 -8.28 -3.73 -57.96
C GLU A 12 -8.56 -3.42 -56.47
N LEU A 13 -8.37 -2.15 -56.09
CA LEU A 13 -8.74 -1.66 -54.75
C LEU A 13 -10.24 -1.76 -54.46
N LYS A 14 -11.09 -1.42 -55.48
CA LYS A 14 -12.55 -1.57 -55.32
C LYS A 14 -12.99 -3.03 -55.25
N THR A 15 -12.42 -3.90 -56.06
CA THR A 15 -12.79 -5.31 -56.11
C THR A 15 -12.37 -6.07 -54.83
N ASN A 16 -11.24 -5.67 -54.21
CA ASN A 16 -10.68 -6.31 -53.01
C ASN A 16 -10.77 -5.38 -51.78
N PHE A 17 -11.68 -4.42 -51.76
CA PHE A 17 -11.78 -3.39 -50.69
C PHE A 17 -11.82 -3.96 -49.30
N ALA A 18 -12.65 -4.99 -49.05
CA ALA A 18 -12.78 -5.62 -47.75
C ALA A 18 -11.46 -6.25 -47.26
N ARG A 19 -10.68 -6.85 -48.20
CA ARG A 19 -9.38 -7.44 -47.87
C ARG A 19 -8.34 -6.38 -47.47
N TYR A 20 -8.28 -5.27 -48.23
CA TYR A 20 -7.36 -4.18 -47.88
C TYR A 20 -7.78 -3.43 -46.64
N LEU A 21 -9.09 -3.24 -46.42
CA LEU A 21 -9.63 -2.65 -45.21
C LEU A 21 -9.28 -3.50 -43.98
N ALA A 22 -9.46 -4.82 -44.06
CA ALA A 22 -9.11 -5.74 -42.97
C ALA A 22 -7.61 -5.69 -42.64
N LEU A 23 -6.75 -5.58 -43.67
CA LEU A 23 -5.30 -5.47 -43.49
C LEU A 23 -4.92 -4.15 -42.81
N VAL A 24 -5.52 -3.03 -43.22
CA VAL A 24 -5.31 -1.71 -42.60
C VAL A 24 -5.79 -1.73 -41.13
N LEU A 25 -6.97 -2.26 -40.86
CA LEU A 25 -7.51 -2.36 -39.52
C LEU A 25 -6.59 -3.24 -38.63
N LEU A 26 -6.07 -4.35 -39.16
CA LEU A 26 -5.14 -5.20 -38.43
C LEU A 26 -3.83 -4.47 -38.06
N ILE A 27 -3.28 -3.70 -39.00
CA ILE A 27 -2.07 -2.89 -38.74
C ILE A 27 -2.37 -1.80 -37.70
N VAL A 28 -3.49 -1.07 -37.85
CA VAL A 28 -3.89 -0.01 -36.90
C VAL A 28 -4.11 -0.59 -35.51
N MET A 29 -4.83 -1.73 -35.39
CA MET A 29 -5.04 -2.39 -34.11
C MET A 29 -3.73 -2.88 -33.49
N GLY A 30 -2.83 -3.43 -34.29
CA GLY A 30 -1.51 -3.87 -33.82
C GLY A 30 -0.69 -2.70 -33.25
N MET A 31 -0.64 -1.57 -33.99
CA MET A 31 0.04 -0.36 -33.51
C MET A 31 -0.62 0.20 -32.24
N TYR A 32 -1.94 0.23 -32.20
CA TYR A 32 -2.69 0.71 -31.02
C TYR A 32 -2.37 -0.11 -29.78
N ILE A 33 -2.36 -1.44 -29.89
CA ILE A 33 -2.04 -2.33 -28.76
C ILE A 33 -0.62 -2.07 -28.27
N ILE A 34 0.37 -1.98 -29.17
CA ILE A 34 1.76 -1.73 -28.79
C ILE A 34 1.91 -0.40 -28.06
N VAL A 35 1.35 0.69 -28.62
CA VAL A 35 1.41 2.02 -28.01
C VAL A 35 0.70 2.03 -26.64
N SER A 36 -0.47 1.38 -26.55
CA SER A 36 -1.22 1.29 -25.29
C SER A 36 -0.44 0.57 -24.20
N VAL A 37 0.21 -0.57 -24.52
CA VAL A 37 1.01 -1.33 -23.55
C VAL A 37 2.21 -0.52 -23.07
N VAL A 38 2.94 0.13 -23.99
CA VAL A 38 4.11 0.96 -23.62
C VAL A 38 3.68 2.14 -22.75
N ALA A 39 2.64 2.88 -23.15
CA ALA A 39 2.13 4.02 -22.37
C ALA A 39 1.63 3.61 -20.98
N SER A 40 0.99 2.43 -20.86
CA SER A 40 0.56 1.91 -19.56
C SER A 40 1.75 1.54 -18.67
N ALA A 41 2.80 0.94 -19.25
CA ALA A 41 4.01 0.60 -18.51
C ALA A 41 4.71 1.84 -17.95
N ASP A 42 4.88 2.89 -18.76
CA ASP A 42 5.47 4.16 -18.32
C ASP A 42 4.66 4.79 -17.18
N THR A 43 3.32 4.81 -17.31
CA THR A 43 2.43 5.35 -16.27
C THR A 43 2.56 4.60 -14.94
N ILE A 44 2.67 3.25 -14.99
CA ILE A 44 2.84 2.43 -13.79
C ILE A 44 4.20 2.70 -13.15
N ILE A 45 5.28 2.75 -13.94
CA ILE A 45 6.64 2.99 -13.44
C ILE A 45 6.73 4.36 -12.77
N ASP A 46 6.25 5.40 -13.44
CA ASP A 46 6.27 6.77 -12.91
C ASP A 46 5.39 6.90 -11.66
N GLY A 47 4.19 6.31 -11.70
CA GLY A 47 3.27 6.29 -10.55
C GLY A 47 3.86 5.58 -9.34
N THR A 48 4.50 4.43 -9.53
CA THR A 48 5.14 3.69 -8.44
C THR A 48 6.34 4.46 -7.87
N ALA A 49 7.15 5.08 -8.73
CA ALA A 49 8.29 5.89 -8.28
C ALA A 49 7.85 7.14 -7.50
N GLU A 50 6.79 7.80 -7.94
CA GLU A 50 6.23 8.97 -7.24
C GLU A 50 5.61 8.58 -5.90
N HIS A 51 4.80 7.51 -5.87
CA HIS A 51 4.25 6.93 -4.65
C HIS A 51 5.35 6.57 -3.64
N GLY A 52 6.43 5.92 -4.13
CA GLY A 52 7.58 5.57 -3.29
C GLY A 52 8.27 6.78 -2.65
N LYS A 53 8.34 7.91 -3.36
CA LYS A 53 8.90 9.16 -2.82
C LYS A 53 7.97 9.84 -1.83
N GLN A 54 6.68 9.96 -2.16
CA GLN A 54 5.67 10.65 -1.35
C GLN A 54 5.46 9.95 -0.01
N ASN A 55 5.34 8.63 -0.03
CA ASN A 55 5.10 7.82 1.15
C ASN A 55 6.38 7.34 1.83
N LYS A 56 7.55 7.78 1.34
CA LYS A 56 8.86 7.42 1.91
C LYS A 56 9.01 5.91 2.10
N VAL A 57 8.67 5.15 1.05
CA VAL A 57 8.72 3.68 1.11
C VAL A 57 10.07 3.18 1.56
N GLU A 58 10.09 2.19 2.44
CA GLU A 58 11.29 1.57 2.98
C GLU A 58 12.18 0.94 1.90
N ASP A 59 13.50 0.94 2.09
CA ASP A 59 14.41 0.12 1.29
C ASP A 59 14.52 -1.30 1.84
N GLY A 60 14.10 -1.50 3.08
CA GLY A 60 13.96 -2.78 3.73
C GLY A 60 13.67 -2.68 5.21
N GLN A 61 13.41 -3.85 5.81
CA GLN A 61 13.10 -3.99 7.23
C GLN A 61 13.84 -5.17 7.85
N PHE A 62 14.03 -5.12 9.17
CA PHE A 62 14.60 -6.23 9.94
C PHE A 62 13.98 -6.34 11.32
N GLY A 63 13.71 -7.58 11.75
CA GLY A 63 13.21 -7.88 13.08
C GLY A 63 14.34 -8.12 14.07
N VAL A 64 14.13 -7.74 15.33
CA VAL A 64 15.05 -7.97 16.44
C VAL A 64 14.33 -8.60 17.62
N PHE A 65 15.06 -9.30 18.48
CA PHE A 65 14.50 -9.87 19.72
C PHE A 65 14.56 -8.90 20.90
N ILE A 66 15.46 -7.92 20.83
CA ILE A 66 15.65 -6.88 21.85
C ILE A 66 15.79 -5.57 21.10
N PRO A 67 15.11 -4.48 21.53
CA PRO A 67 15.24 -3.18 20.88
C PRO A 67 16.71 -2.74 20.82
N LEU A 68 17.06 -2.02 19.75
CA LEU A 68 18.37 -1.37 19.64
C LEU A 68 18.55 -0.36 20.76
N THR A 69 19.79 -0.17 21.22
CA THR A 69 20.10 0.91 22.13
C THR A 69 20.19 2.24 21.39
N ASP A 70 20.04 3.34 22.11
CA ASP A 70 20.16 4.70 21.52
C ASP A 70 21.51 4.90 20.80
N GLU A 71 22.61 4.29 21.32
CA GLU A 71 23.92 4.34 20.68
C GLU A 71 23.93 3.57 19.35
N GLN A 72 23.26 2.41 19.29
CA GLN A 72 23.18 1.62 18.05
C GLN A 72 22.31 2.29 17.00
N GLU A 73 21.15 2.85 17.38
CA GLU A 73 20.31 3.62 16.48
C GLU A 73 21.07 4.84 15.95
N LYS A 74 21.80 5.54 16.81
CA LYS A 74 22.64 6.67 16.43
C LYS A 74 23.77 6.26 15.49
N GLU A 75 24.46 5.16 15.72
CA GLU A 75 25.50 4.68 14.81
C GLU A 75 24.98 4.40 13.42
N ILE A 76 23.76 3.87 13.30
CA ILE A 76 23.09 3.62 12.02
C ILE A 76 22.74 4.95 11.33
N THR A 77 22.14 5.87 12.06
CA THR A 77 21.72 7.19 11.51
C THR A 77 22.92 8.07 11.15
N ASP A 78 24.02 8.02 11.89
CA ASP A 78 25.26 8.74 11.57
C ASP A 78 25.91 8.25 10.26
N ARG A 79 25.57 7.05 9.78
CA ARG A 79 25.97 6.52 8.47
C ARG A 79 25.07 7.00 7.31
N GLY A 80 24.11 7.89 7.57
CA GLY A 80 23.18 8.42 6.57
C GLY A 80 22.00 7.49 6.26
N ILE A 81 21.64 6.61 7.20
CA ILE A 81 20.49 5.73 7.09
C ILE A 81 19.35 6.30 7.95
N THR A 82 18.19 6.52 7.37
CA THR A 82 16.97 6.80 8.14
C THR A 82 16.45 5.49 8.72
N LEU A 83 16.15 5.47 10.01
CA LEU A 83 15.64 4.31 10.74
C LEU A 83 14.35 4.69 11.46
N GLU A 84 13.31 3.85 11.36
CA GLU A 84 12.05 4.05 12.10
C GLU A 84 11.60 2.73 12.74
N GLN A 85 11.05 2.82 13.96
CA GLN A 85 10.52 1.69 14.71
C GLN A 85 9.11 1.36 14.20
N HIS A 86 8.95 0.24 13.48
CA HIS A 86 7.68 -0.31 13.05
C HIS A 86 7.22 -1.42 14.01
N PHE A 87 7.32 -1.14 15.31
CA PHE A 87 6.90 -2.06 16.34
C PHE A 87 5.40 -2.25 16.34
N SER A 88 4.95 -3.47 16.60
CA SER A 88 3.52 -3.78 16.55
C SER A 88 3.08 -4.68 17.70
N ILE A 89 1.79 -4.58 18.04
CA ILE A 89 1.13 -5.42 19.04
C ILE A 89 -0.16 -5.96 18.41
N ASP A 90 -0.32 -7.28 18.42
CA ASP A 90 -1.54 -7.91 17.93
C ASP A 90 -2.61 -7.91 19.03
N VAL A 91 -3.76 -7.31 18.76
CA VAL A 91 -4.94 -7.30 19.64
C VAL A 91 -6.12 -8.00 18.96
N THR A 92 -7.10 -8.45 19.75
CA THR A 92 -8.31 -9.09 19.23
C THR A 92 -9.47 -8.09 19.26
N ALA A 93 -10.15 -7.93 18.13
CA ALA A 93 -11.37 -7.14 18.04
C ALA A 93 -12.57 -7.91 18.62
N LYS A 94 -13.67 -7.20 18.90
CA LYS A 94 -14.87 -7.77 19.51
C LYS A 94 -15.51 -8.90 18.68
N ASP A 95 -15.35 -8.86 17.37
CA ASP A 95 -15.85 -9.89 16.44
C ASP A 95 -14.92 -11.10 16.29
N GLY A 96 -13.77 -11.10 16.97
CA GLY A 96 -12.76 -12.14 16.94
C GLY A 96 -11.69 -11.96 15.88
N SER A 97 -11.77 -10.94 15.03
CA SER A 97 -10.71 -10.60 14.08
C SER A 97 -9.47 -10.10 14.83
N LYS A 98 -8.31 -10.20 14.19
CA LYS A 98 -7.03 -9.75 14.72
C LYS A 98 -6.67 -8.40 14.12
N LEU A 99 -6.24 -7.47 14.94
CA LEU A 99 -5.75 -6.16 14.53
C LEU A 99 -4.30 -5.99 14.98
N ARG A 100 -3.42 -5.70 14.03
CA ARG A 100 -2.04 -5.33 14.30
C ARG A 100 -1.97 -3.84 14.51
N VAL A 101 -1.63 -3.46 15.74
CA VAL A 101 -1.59 -2.05 16.18
C VAL A 101 -0.19 -1.50 16.01
N PHE A 102 -0.11 -0.37 15.34
CA PHE A 102 1.12 0.41 15.14
C PHE A 102 0.97 1.81 15.73
N ARG A 103 2.10 2.44 16.05
CA ARG A 103 2.17 3.90 16.20
C ARG A 103 1.95 4.58 14.86
N LYS A 104 1.61 5.87 14.87
CA LYS A 104 1.67 6.68 13.65
C LYS A 104 3.10 6.69 13.12
N ARG A 105 3.25 6.70 11.81
CA ARG A 105 4.55 6.75 11.11
C ARG A 105 4.88 8.17 10.70
N ASN A 106 6.16 8.54 10.75
CA ASN A 106 6.60 9.90 10.50
C ASN A 106 7.66 9.99 9.39
N ASP A 107 8.53 8.99 9.27
CA ASP A 107 9.72 9.05 8.44
C ASP A 107 9.79 7.97 7.36
N ILE A 108 9.16 6.81 7.58
CA ILE A 108 9.18 5.67 6.65
C ILE A 108 7.77 5.09 6.55
N ASP A 109 7.37 4.68 5.34
CA ASP A 109 6.07 4.07 5.02
C ASP A 109 4.88 4.86 5.60
N LEU A 110 4.81 6.13 5.22
CA LEU A 110 3.78 7.03 5.72
C LEU A 110 2.38 6.50 5.42
N ILE A 111 1.46 6.77 6.35
CA ILE A 111 0.06 6.39 6.19
C ILE A 111 -0.57 7.30 5.13
N GLU A 112 -1.00 6.72 4.01
CA GLU A 112 -1.79 7.40 2.99
C GLU A 112 -3.27 7.31 3.37
N LEU A 113 -3.84 8.46 3.72
CA LEU A 113 -5.25 8.56 4.12
C LEU A 113 -6.16 8.59 2.90
N ASP A 114 -7.11 7.67 2.84
CA ASP A 114 -8.24 7.69 1.90
C ASP A 114 -9.32 8.67 2.39
N SER A 115 -9.53 8.74 3.71
CA SER A 115 -10.47 9.67 4.35
C SER A 115 -10.11 9.96 5.81
N GLY A 116 -10.58 11.11 6.30
CA GLY A 116 -10.38 11.52 7.70
C GLY A 116 -9.02 12.13 7.99
N ARG A 117 -8.46 11.81 9.15
CA ARG A 117 -7.18 12.32 9.65
C ARG A 117 -6.42 11.26 10.44
N LEU A 118 -5.16 11.53 10.75
CA LEU A 118 -4.38 10.69 11.66
C LEU A 118 -4.89 10.76 13.09
N ALA A 119 -4.68 9.66 13.84
CA ALA A 119 -5.01 9.58 15.26
C ALA A 119 -4.01 10.44 16.07
N GLU A 120 -4.54 11.30 16.94
CA GLU A 120 -3.75 12.21 17.78
C GLU A 120 -3.91 11.94 19.27
N LYS A 121 -5.03 11.33 19.66
CA LYS A 121 -5.42 11.14 21.06
C LYS A 121 -5.72 9.69 21.38
N LYS A 122 -5.69 9.35 22.66
CA LYS A 122 -6.18 8.06 23.14
C LYS A 122 -7.64 7.84 22.75
N GLY A 123 -7.96 6.62 22.33
CA GLY A 123 -9.29 6.26 21.85
C GLY A 123 -9.57 6.66 20.40
N GLU A 124 -8.62 7.26 19.67
CA GLU A 124 -8.70 7.49 18.24
C GLU A 124 -7.88 6.44 17.49
N ALA A 125 -8.36 6.06 16.31
CA ALA A 125 -7.64 5.12 15.45
C ALA A 125 -7.82 5.43 13.96
N VAL A 126 -6.78 5.15 13.16
CA VAL A 126 -6.87 4.99 11.71
C VAL A 126 -6.94 3.51 11.42
N VAL A 127 -7.91 3.10 10.63
CA VAL A 127 -8.13 1.70 10.25
C VAL A 127 -7.67 1.46 8.82
N GLU A 128 -7.06 0.30 8.56
CA GLU A 128 -6.68 -0.10 7.22
C GLU A 128 -7.93 -0.21 6.32
N LYS A 129 -7.77 0.23 5.06
CA LYS A 129 -8.88 0.40 4.11
C LYS A 129 -9.65 -0.88 3.85
N ARG A 130 -8.99 -1.99 3.52
CA ARG A 130 -9.66 -3.26 3.16
C ARG A 130 -10.39 -3.86 4.36
N TYR A 131 -9.82 -3.73 5.56
CA TYR A 131 -10.49 -4.14 6.79
C TYR A 131 -11.74 -3.29 7.02
N SER A 132 -11.66 -1.96 6.82
CA SER A 132 -12.82 -1.07 6.97
C SER A 132 -13.93 -1.41 5.97
N GLU A 133 -13.60 -1.73 4.73
CA GLU A 133 -14.56 -2.14 3.69
C GLU A 133 -15.26 -3.46 4.05
N GLU A 134 -14.50 -4.49 4.48
CA GLU A 134 -15.04 -5.80 4.84
C GLU A 134 -15.94 -5.76 6.09
N HIS A 135 -15.64 -4.86 7.04
CA HIS A 135 -16.41 -4.68 8.26
C HIS A 135 -17.44 -3.54 8.18
N SER A 136 -17.59 -2.90 7.01
CA SER A 136 -18.50 -1.77 6.76
C SER A 136 -18.29 -0.62 7.75
N LEU A 137 -17.04 -0.31 8.06
CA LEU A 137 -16.63 0.76 8.97
C LEU A 137 -16.35 2.05 8.19
N SER A 138 -16.73 3.17 8.77
CA SER A 138 -16.55 4.52 8.24
C SER A 138 -15.94 5.45 9.29
N VAL A 139 -15.39 6.58 8.85
CA VAL A 139 -14.93 7.63 9.78
C VAL A 139 -16.09 8.09 10.65
N GLY A 140 -15.88 8.13 11.97
CA GLY A 140 -16.87 8.43 13.00
C GLY A 140 -17.51 7.19 13.64
N ASP A 141 -17.32 5.99 13.07
CA ASP A 141 -17.79 4.74 13.68
C ASP A 141 -16.89 4.32 14.84
N LYS A 142 -17.38 3.37 15.62
CA LYS A 142 -16.68 2.81 16.78
C LYS A 142 -16.19 1.39 16.52
N LEU A 143 -14.98 1.12 16.91
CA LEU A 143 -14.34 -0.19 16.85
C LEU A 143 -13.81 -0.58 18.23
N THR A 144 -14.15 -1.78 18.71
CA THR A 144 -13.64 -2.28 19.98
C THR A 144 -12.55 -3.32 19.71
N ALA A 145 -11.34 -3.07 20.19
CA ALA A 145 -10.21 -3.98 20.05
C ALA A 145 -9.28 -3.91 21.29
N GLY A 146 -8.76 -5.06 21.73
CA GLY A 146 -7.89 -5.13 22.91
C GLY A 146 -8.55 -4.57 24.19
N GLY A 147 -9.87 -4.67 24.31
CA GLY A 147 -10.61 -4.12 25.44
C GLY A 147 -10.85 -2.60 25.41
N VAL A 148 -10.38 -1.90 24.36
CA VAL A 148 -10.53 -0.45 24.18
C VAL A 148 -11.54 -0.18 23.09
N GLU A 149 -12.43 0.80 23.31
CA GLU A 149 -13.33 1.35 22.29
C GLU A 149 -12.65 2.53 21.61
N PHE A 150 -12.47 2.44 20.28
CA PHE A 150 -11.89 3.47 19.42
C PHE A 150 -12.95 4.18 18.62
N GLU A 151 -12.77 5.49 18.44
CA GLU A 151 -13.41 6.25 17.38
C GLU A 151 -12.51 6.18 16.13
N ILE A 152 -13.05 5.75 15.00
CA ILE A 152 -12.35 5.74 13.73
C ILE A 152 -12.25 7.17 13.21
N VAL A 153 -11.08 7.76 13.25
CA VAL A 153 -10.85 9.15 12.79
C VAL A 153 -10.28 9.22 11.39
N GLY A 154 -9.81 8.09 10.85
CA GLY A 154 -9.30 8.00 9.50
C GLY A 154 -9.33 6.56 8.96
N ILE A 155 -9.30 6.46 7.65
CA ILE A 155 -9.15 5.21 6.91
C ILE A 155 -8.01 5.43 5.91
N GLY A 156 -7.09 4.47 5.83
CA GLY A 156 -5.91 4.63 4.97
C GLY A 156 -5.16 3.32 4.74
N THR A 157 -4.06 3.42 4.02
CA THR A 157 -3.16 2.31 3.69
C THR A 157 -1.71 2.69 4.01
N THR A 158 -0.83 1.70 4.06
CA THR A 158 0.62 1.91 4.15
C THR A 158 1.33 1.06 3.11
N PRO A 159 2.46 1.53 2.56
CA PRO A 159 3.15 0.84 1.47
C PRO A 159 3.61 -0.58 1.82
N ASP A 160 4.12 -0.79 3.03
CA ASP A 160 4.59 -2.09 3.54
C ASP A 160 3.48 -3.12 3.75
N TYR A 161 2.21 -2.66 3.83
CA TYR A 161 1.00 -3.48 3.91
C TYR A 161 0.02 -3.20 2.77
N ASP A 162 0.50 -2.89 1.58
CA ASP A 162 -0.38 -2.79 0.38
C ASP A 162 -1.21 -4.08 0.20
N THR A 163 -0.65 -5.21 0.66
CA THR A 163 -1.36 -6.47 0.80
C THR A 163 -1.21 -6.95 2.25
N PRO A 164 -2.22 -6.73 3.12
CA PRO A 164 -2.12 -7.03 4.56
C PRO A 164 -2.20 -8.53 4.83
N PHE A 165 -1.04 -9.20 4.83
CA PHE A 165 -0.89 -10.56 5.31
C PHE A 165 -0.68 -10.58 6.83
N GLU A 166 -1.34 -11.52 7.52
CA GLU A 166 -1.07 -11.74 8.94
C GLU A 166 0.33 -12.32 9.15
N ASN A 167 0.72 -13.29 8.30
CA ASN A 167 2.04 -13.92 8.32
C ASN A 167 2.65 -13.95 6.92
N PHE A 168 3.97 -13.91 6.82
CA PHE A 168 4.69 -14.03 5.54
C PHE A 168 4.45 -15.35 4.79
N SER A 169 3.99 -16.39 5.50
CA SER A 169 3.65 -17.69 4.90
C SER A 169 2.26 -17.77 4.31
N ASP A 170 1.43 -16.74 4.50
CA ASP A 170 0.05 -16.76 4.04
C ASP A 170 -0.02 -16.62 2.53
N THR A 171 -0.85 -17.42 1.90
CA THR A 171 -1.03 -17.45 0.44
C THR A 171 -2.23 -16.62 -0.03
N ALA A 172 -3.05 -16.15 0.91
CA ALA A 172 -4.23 -15.34 0.65
C ALA A 172 -4.46 -14.32 1.76
N VAL A 173 -4.94 -13.15 1.37
CA VAL A 173 -5.35 -12.09 2.30
C VAL A 173 -6.73 -12.41 2.85
N SER A 174 -6.93 -12.19 4.15
CA SER A 174 -8.22 -12.30 4.82
C SER A 174 -8.52 -11.04 5.61
N SER A 175 -8.99 -10.00 4.94
CA SER A 175 -9.36 -8.73 5.59
C SER A 175 -10.56 -8.85 6.54
N LYS A 176 -11.26 -10.00 6.54
CA LYS A 176 -12.24 -10.35 7.58
C LYS A 176 -11.59 -10.80 8.88
N GLY A 177 -10.45 -11.46 8.81
CA GLY A 177 -9.78 -12.03 9.96
C GLY A 177 -8.62 -11.19 10.49
N PHE A 178 -8.06 -10.32 9.63
CA PHE A 178 -6.88 -9.54 9.94
C PHE A 178 -6.95 -8.14 9.34
N GLY A 179 -6.47 -7.14 10.09
CA GLY A 179 -6.36 -5.76 9.66
C GLY A 179 -5.29 -4.99 10.43
N LEU A 180 -5.09 -3.72 10.07
CA LEU A 180 -4.15 -2.83 10.72
C LEU A 180 -4.88 -1.69 11.42
N LEU A 181 -4.30 -1.25 12.53
CA LEU A 181 -4.78 -0.14 13.33
C LEU A 181 -3.60 0.78 13.67
N PHE A 182 -3.69 2.05 13.31
CA PHE A 182 -2.70 3.05 13.66
C PHE A 182 -3.26 3.97 14.72
N VAL A 183 -2.54 4.11 15.82
CA VAL A 183 -2.98 4.84 17.02
C VAL A 183 -1.97 5.89 17.44
N SER A 184 -2.35 6.77 18.36
CA SER A 184 -1.43 7.71 19.00
C SER A 184 -0.39 6.99 19.85
N ASP A 185 0.76 7.63 20.10
CA ASP A 185 1.83 7.09 20.93
C ASP A 185 1.34 6.70 22.32
N ASP A 186 0.54 7.56 22.95
CA ASP A 186 -0.06 7.31 24.28
C ASP A 186 -0.97 6.08 24.30
N GLN A 187 -1.68 5.80 23.20
CA GLN A 187 -2.55 4.64 23.09
C GLN A 187 -1.74 3.36 22.86
N TYR A 188 -0.69 3.45 22.04
CA TYR A 188 0.23 2.34 21.83
C TYR A 188 0.93 1.94 23.11
N ASP A 189 1.46 2.92 23.89
CA ASP A 189 2.09 2.69 25.19
C ASP A 189 1.15 2.07 26.21
N TYR A 190 -0.14 2.40 26.14
CA TYR A 190 -1.14 1.73 26.95
C TYR A 190 -1.19 0.23 26.66
N PHE A 191 -1.23 -0.18 25.38
CA PHE A 191 -1.22 -1.60 25.01
C PHE A 191 0.10 -2.29 25.35
N LYS A 192 1.22 -1.62 25.15
CA LYS A 192 2.55 -2.16 25.47
C LYS A 192 2.70 -2.50 26.95
N ASN A 193 2.08 -1.73 27.83
CA ASN A 193 2.13 -1.92 29.27
C ASN A 193 1.02 -2.84 29.82
N ASP A 194 0.10 -3.28 28.97
CA ASP A 194 -0.98 -4.18 29.34
C ASP A 194 -0.49 -5.64 29.28
N SER A 195 -0.45 -6.31 30.45
CA SER A 195 -0.02 -7.71 30.56
C SER A 195 -0.91 -8.72 29.84
N ASP A 196 -2.13 -8.33 29.47
CA ASP A 196 -3.09 -9.20 28.78
C ASP A 196 -2.88 -9.19 27.26
N GLN A 197 -2.07 -8.28 26.74
CA GLN A 197 -1.75 -8.21 25.32
C GLN A 197 -0.58 -9.13 24.94
N LYS A 198 -0.47 -9.43 23.66
CA LYS A 198 0.68 -10.16 23.13
C LYS A 198 1.97 -9.36 23.29
N ALA A 199 3.09 -10.08 23.27
CA ALA A 199 4.40 -9.44 23.19
C ALA A 199 4.51 -8.56 21.96
N GLU A 200 5.22 -7.45 22.10
CA GLU A 200 5.54 -6.52 21.01
C GLU A 200 6.43 -7.22 19.99
N ASP A 201 6.08 -7.12 18.71
CA ASP A 201 6.95 -7.50 17.60
C ASP A 201 7.84 -6.33 17.23
N LEU A 202 9.16 -6.55 17.29
CA LEU A 202 10.16 -5.49 17.17
C LEU A 202 10.75 -5.47 15.76
N CYS A 203 10.17 -4.69 14.87
CA CYS A 203 10.64 -4.52 13.49
C CYS A 203 11.13 -3.08 13.27
N TYR A 204 12.28 -2.93 12.62
CA TYR A 204 12.81 -1.64 12.18
C TYR A 204 12.74 -1.56 10.66
N ALA A 205 12.17 -0.47 10.16
CA ALA A 205 12.26 -0.11 8.75
C ALA A 205 13.45 0.84 8.54
N TYR A 206 14.10 0.77 7.39
CA TYR A 206 15.20 1.66 7.06
C TYR A 206 15.13 2.20 5.63
N ARG A 207 15.69 3.41 5.44
CA ARG A 207 15.92 4.01 4.14
C ARG A 207 17.34 4.49 4.01
N LEU A 208 17.92 4.22 2.85
CA LEU A 208 19.24 4.68 2.47
C LEU A 208 19.10 6.10 1.92
N ASN A 209 19.71 7.07 2.58
CA ASN A 209 19.76 8.44 2.09
C ASN A 209 20.86 8.49 1.00
N GLY A 210 20.47 8.17 -0.25
CA GLY A 210 21.34 8.18 -1.41
C GLY A 210 21.39 9.55 -2.09
#